data_d9520a9261aec110ffd6b797d9b9e4f7
#
_entry.id   d9520a9261aec110ffd6b797d9b9e4f7
#
_cell.length_a   1.000
_cell.length_b   1.000
_cell.length_c   1.000
_cell.angle_alpha   90.00
_cell.angle_beta   90.00
_cell.angle_gamma   90.00
#
_symmetry.space_group_name_H-M   'P 1'
#
loop_
_entity.id
_entity.type
_entity.pdbx_description
1 polymer ?
#
loop_
_entity_poly.entity_id
_entity_poly.type
_entity_poly.pdbx_seq_one_letter_code
_entity_poly.pdbx_strand_id
1 'polypeptide(L)'
;LLKIINRQLRADSGKIRYGSKVSIGYYDQEQHVLDDSKTIFDEISDAYPKLTNTRIRNVLAAFLFTGEDVFQVIGTLSGGEKGRVSLAKLMLSNANFIILDEPTNHLDIQSREILEEAINNYEGTVFYVSHDRYFINQTATRILDLSPEGIVNYKGNYNYYLEQKEAGNISADSDNITLTSTTDAAPSPSPEKAKEDWKRSREEAARQRKRANDLKKTEKEISRLEEENDQLKEEMALPENATNVAKLMELNTKLEENEAALLELYDKWEELSE
;
A
#
# COMPACT_ATOMS: atom_id res chain seq x y z
N LEU A 1 -11.07 -18.34 -9.40
CA LEU A 1 -9.65 -18.63 -9.14
C LEU A 1 -9.30 -18.37 -7.67
N LEU A 2 -9.61 -17.19 -7.08
CA LEU A 2 -9.30 -16.83 -5.70
C LEU A 2 -9.84 -17.86 -4.69
N LYS A 3 -11.11 -18.26 -4.82
CA LYS A 3 -11.73 -19.27 -3.96
C LYS A 3 -11.07 -20.66 -4.07
N ILE A 4 -10.51 -21.00 -5.24
CA ILE A 4 -9.74 -22.24 -5.44
C ILE A 4 -8.38 -22.14 -4.72
N ILE A 5 -7.67 -21.02 -4.87
CA ILE A 5 -6.40 -20.77 -4.17
C ILE A 5 -6.61 -20.75 -2.65
N ASN A 6 -7.73 -20.20 -2.18
CA ASN A 6 -8.08 -20.20 -0.75
C ASN A 6 -8.66 -21.55 -0.26
N ARG A 7 -8.70 -22.60 -1.08
CA ARG A 7 -9.22 -23.94 -0.76
C ARG A 7 -10.72 -24.00 -0.44
N GLN A 8 -11.49 -22.96 -0.81
CA GLN A 8 -12.94 -22.93 -0.62
C GLN A 8 -13.66 -23.69 -1.75
N LEU A 9 -13.04 -23.78 -2.94
CA LEU A 9 -13.54 -24.54 -4.08
C LEU A 9 -12.47 -25.51 -4.57
N ARG A 10 -12.91 -26.63 -5.13
CA ARG A 10 -12.03 -27.59 -5.79
C ARG A 10 -11.76 -27.13 -7.23
N ALA A 11 -10.53 -27.35 -7.70
CA ALA A 11 -10.20 -27.16 -9.10
C ALA A 11 -10.80 -28.32 -9.92
N ASP A 12 -11.31 -28.00 -11.12
CA ASP A 12 -11.83 -28.99 -12.08
C ASP A 12 -10.69 -29.89 -12.58
N SER A 13 -9.50 -29.34 -12.75
CA SER A 13 -8.29 -30.04 -13.17
C SER A 13 -7.03 -29.36 -12.59
N GLY A 14 -5.91 -30.03 -12.66
CA GLY A 14 -4.64 -29.53 -12.18
C GLY A 14 -4.43 -29.73 -10.66
N LYS A 15 -3.31 -29.19 -10.15
CA LYS A 15 -2.93 -29.29 -8.73
C LYS A 15 -2.29 -27.98 -8.26
N ILE A 16 -2.71 -27.48 -7.11
CA ILE A 16 -2.07 -26.36 -6.41
C ILE A 16 -1.11 -26.93 -5.34
N ARG A 17 0.13 -26.46 -5.36
CA ARG A 17 1.13 -26.81 -4.37
C ARG A 17 1.40 -25.60 -3.50
N TYR A 18 1.19 -25.73 -2.20
CA TYR A 18 1.49 -24.68 -1.22
C TYR A 18 2.83 -24.94 -0.58
N GLY A 19 3.61 -23.89 -0.39
CA GLY A 19 4.84 -23.96 0.40
C GLY A 19 4.54 -24.29 1.87
N SER A 20 5.46 -24.95 2.56
CA SER A 20 5.27 -25.41 3.95
C SER A 20 5.06 -24.28 4.96
N LYS A 21 5.49 -23.05 4.64
CA LYS A 21 5.38 -21.86 5.50
C LYS A 21 4.38 -20.83 4.97
N VAL A 22 3.54 -21.18 4.01
CA VAL A 22 2.52 -20.27 3.47
C VAL A 22 1.32 -20.25 4.39
N SER A 23 1.04 -19.07 4.94
CA SER A 23 -0.17 -18.73 5.70
C SER A 23 -1.01 -17.78 4.87
N ILE A 24 -2.23 -18.20 4.51
CA ILE A 24 -3.12 -17.45 3.64
C ILE A 24 -4.09 -16.65 4.50
N GLY A 25 -4.18 -15.34 4.23
CA GLY A 25 -5.27 -14.48 4.68
C GLY A 25 -6.18 -14.18 3.49
N TYR A 26 -7.49 -14.28 3.67
CA TYR A 26 -8.47 -14.03 2.61
C TYR A 26 -9.48 -12.97 3.02
N TYR A 27 -9.66 -11.99 2.15
CA TYR A 27 -10.66 -10.96 2.26
C TYR A 27 -11.71 -11.16 1.17
N ASP A 28 -12.93 -11.47 1.58
CA ASP A 28 -14.09 -11.63 0.69
C ASP A 28 -15.03 -10.44 0.89
N GLN A 29 -15.45 -9.82 -0.19
CA GLN A 29 -16.37 -8.70 -0.18
C GLN A 29 -17.72 -9.03 0.49
N GLU A 30 -18.18 -10.29 0.39
CA GLU A 30 -19.48 -10.72 0.91
C GLU A 30 -19.42 -11.29 2.34
N GLN A 31 -18.23 -11.59 2.86
CA GLN A 31 -18.05 -12.24 4.16
C GLN A 31 -17.18 -11.41 5.11
N HIS A 32 -17.67 -10.24 5.46
CA HIS A 32 -17.15 -9.52 6.63
C HIS A 32 -17.65 -10.25 7.89
N VAL A 33 -16.92 -11.27 8.32
CA VAL A 33 -17.23 -11.98 9.58
C VAL A 33 -16.75 -11.12 10.74
N LEU A 34 -17.44 -10.00 10.95
CA LEU A 34 -17.31 -9.17 12.14
C LEU A 34 -18.52 -9.42 13.02
N ASP A 35 -18.29 -9.47 14.33
CA ASP A 35 -19.38 -9.57 15.31
C ASP A 35 -19.97 -8.18 15.56
N ASP A 36 -21.17 -7.94 15.05
CA ASP A 36 -21.87 -6.65 15.18
C ASP A 36 -22.13 -6.23 16.62
N SER A 37 -22.06 -7.15 17.59
CA SER A 37 -22.28 -6.88 19.02
C SER A 37 -21.02 -6.39 19.74
N LYS A 38 -19.84 -6.57 19.16
CA LYS A 38 -18.55 -6.20 19.75
C LYS A 38 -18.14 -4.79 19.40
N THR A 39 -17.23 -4.24 20.19
CA THR A 39 -16.48 -3.05 19.79
C THR A 39 -15.41 -3.42 18.77
N ILE A 40 -14.92 -2.42 18.01
CA ILE A 40 -13.82 -2.60 17.07
C ILE A 40 -12.59 -3.20 17.79
N PHE A 41 -12.29 -2.66 18.97
CA PHE A 41 -11.15 -3.10 19.77
C PHE A 41 -11.32 -4.56 20.25
N ASP A 42 -12.49 -4.90 20.80
CA ASP A 42 -12.76 -6.24 21.31
C ASP A 42 -12.71 -7.30 20.20
N GLU A 43 -13.25 -6.98 19.03
CA GLU A 43 -13.24 -7.86 17.86
C GLU A 43 -11.81 -8.25 17.45
N ILE A 44 -10.89 -7.30 17.48
CA ILE A 44 -9.49 -7.55 17.11
C ILE A 44 -8.74 -8.20 18.27
N SER A 45 -8.95 -7.74 19.49
CA SER A 45 -8.29 -8.29 20.68
C SER A 45 -8.63 -9.76 20.90
N ASP A 46 -9.89 -10.14 20.73
CA ASP A 46 -10.35 -11.53 20.83
C ASP A 46 -9.78 -12.41 19.71
N ALA A 47 -9.68 -11.85 18.48
CA ALA A 47 -9.09 -12.57 17.36
C ALA A 47 -7.59 -12.82 17.53
N TYR A 48 -6.90 -11.89 18.20
CA TYR A 48 -5.44 -11.91 18.36
C TYR A 48 -4.98 -11.67 19.80
N PRO A 49 -5.24 -12.61 20.75
CA PRO A 49 -4.97 -12.42 22.19
C PRO A 49 -3.49 -12.22 22.55
N LYS A 50 -2.59 -12.51 21.61
CA LYS A 50 -1.14 -12.36 21.81
C LYS A 50 -0.63 -10.96 21.43
N LEU A 51 -1.46 -10.15 20.80
CA LEU A 51 -1.08 -8.79 20.45
C LEU A 51 -1.24 -7.84 21.64
N THR A 52 -0.32 -6.89 21.74
CA THR A 52 -0.44 -5.84 22.76
C THR A 52 -1.50 -4.81 22.33
N ASN A 53 -2.17 -4.22 23.33
CA ASN A 53 -3.16 -3.16 23.09
C ASN A 53 -2.59 -2.01 22.26
N THR A 54 -1.32 -1.67 22.50
CA THR A 54 -0.61 -0.63 21.73
C THR A 54 -0.51 -1.00 20.25
N ARG A 55 -0.17 -2.25 19.93
CA ARG A 55 -0.07 -2.70 18.53
C ARG A 55 -1.44 -2.67 17.84
N ILE A 56 -2.49 -3.13 18.52
CA ILE A 56 -3.87 -3.08 18.01
C ILE A 56 -4.27 -1.63 17.71
N ARG A 57 -4.08 -0.72 18.68
CA ARG A 57 -4.42 0.71 18.52
C ARG A 57 -3.63 1.38 17.40
N ASN A 58 -2.33 1.06 17.25
CA ASN A 58 -1.50 1.64 16.19
C ASN A 58 -1.98 1.21 14.79
N VAL A 59 -2.37 -0.05 14.63
CA VAL A 59 -2.92 -0.50 13.34
C VAL A 59 -4.30 0.12 13.12
N LEU A 60 -5.18 0.14 14.13
CA LEU A 60 -6.48 0.79 14.01
C LEU A 60 -6.36 2.27 13.66
N ALA A 61 -5.39 2.98 14.22
CA ALA A 61 -5.11 4.38 13.89
C ALA A 61 -4.70 4.55 12.42
N ALA A 62 -3.90 3.62 11.86
CA ALA A 62 -3.56 3.61 10.45
C ALA A 62 -4.79 3.41 9.54
N PHE A 63 -5.86 2.81 10.06
CA PHE A 63 -7.15 2.67 9.40
C PHE A 63 -8.18 3.73 9.86
N LEU A 64 -7.72 4.86 10.42
CA LEU A 64 -8.48 6.02 10.89
C LEU A 64 -9.45 5.74 12.04
N PHE A 65 -9.20 4.75 12.86
CA PHE A 65 -9.90 4.57 14.13
C PHE A 65 -8.99 5.05 15.26
N THR A 66 -9.24 6.27 15.76
CA THR A 66 -8.39 6.92 16.75
C THR A 66 -9.14 7.19 18.06
N GLY A 67 -8.42 7.36 19.17
CA GLY A 67 -9.00 7.72 20.46
C GLY A 67 -10.13 6.80 20.89
N GLU A 68 -11.33 7.36 21.02
CA GLU A 68 -12.56 6.65 21.43
C GLU A 68 -13.24 5.88 20.30
N ASP A 69 -12.90 6.14 19.03
CA ASP A 69 -13.49 5.46 17.88
C ASP A 69 -13.31 3.94 17.95
N VAL A 70 -12.18 3.49 18.54
CA VAL A 70 -11.88 2.06 18.67
C VAL A 70 -12.91 1.30 19.54
N PHE A 71 -13.69 2.01 20.35
CA PHE A 71 -14.72 1.45 21.21
C PHE A 71 -16.12 1.54 20.61
N GLN A 72 -16.26 2.05 19.38
CA GLN A 72 -17.54 2.01 18.67
C GLN A 72 -17.97 0.57 18.41
N VAL A 73 -19.27 0.32 18.54
CA VAL A 73 -19.88 -0.99 18.29
C VAL A 73 -19.95 -1.23 16.78
N ILE A 74 -19.44 -2.36 16.31
CA ILE A 74 -19.35 -2.70 14.89
C ILE A 74 -20.71 -2.63 14.19
N GLY A 75 -21.79 -3.00 14.86
CA GLY A 75 -23.14 -2.91 14.32
C GLY A 75 -23.58 -1.50 13.91
N THR A 76 -22.98 -0.45 14.49
CA THR A 76 -23.31 0.96 14.19
C THR A 76 -22.49 1.56 13.06
N LEU A 77 -21.46 0.84 12.58
CA LEU A 77 -20.55 1.31 11.55
C LEU A 77 -21.19 1.25 10.15
N SER A 78 -20.80 2.18 9.30
CA SER A 78 -21.09 2.13 7.87
C SER A 78 -20.39 0.95 7.18
N GLY A 79 -20.83 0.59 5.96
CA GLY A 79 -20.19 -0.48 5.19
C GLY A 79 -18.68 -0.24 4.92
N GLY A 80 -18.30 1.00 4.64
CA GLY A 80 -16.90 1.37 4.44
C GLY A 80 -16.07 1.25 5.72
N GLU A 81 -16.60 1.63 6.87
CA GLU A 81 -15.94 1.47 8.16
C GLU A 81 -15.78 -0.01 8.53
N LYS A 82 -16.81 -0.84 8.33
CA LYS A 82 -16.72 -2.30 8.51
C LYS A 82 -15.64 -2.90 7.60
N GLY A 83 -15.54 -2.43 6.36
CA GLY A 83 -14.47 -2.80 5.44
C GLY A 83 -13.08 -2.48 5.99
N ARG A 84 -12.88 -1.27 6.52
CA ARG A 84 -11.61 -0.86 7.16
C ARG A 84 -11.26 -1.71 8.38
N VAL A 85 -12.24 -2.02 9.24
CA VAL A 85 -12.03 -2.92 10.39
C VAL A 85 -11.60 -4.32 9.94
N SER A 86 -12.26 -4.87 8.92
CA SER A 86 -11.92 -6.18 8.36
C SER A 86 -10.52 -6.21 7.76
N LEU A 87 -10.12 -5.15 7.05
CA LEU A 87 -8.77 -5.00 6.52
C LEU A 87 -7.73 -4.85 7.63
N ALA A 88 -7.99 -4.03 8.66
CA ALA A 88 -7.12 -3.91 9.82
C ALA A 88 -6.93 -5.25 10.53
N LYS A 89 -8.02 -6.01 10.70
CA LYS A 89 -7.99 -7.39 11.25
C LYS A 89 -7.13 -8.31 10.41
N LEU A 90 -7.25 -8.26 9.08
CA LEU A 90 -6.45 -9.06 8.16
C LEU A 90 -4.95 -8.70 8.24
N MET A 91 -4.61 -7.41 8.29
CA MET A 91 -3.22 -6.94 8.39
C MET A 91 -2.56 -7.33 9.72
N LEU A 92 -3.32 -7.51 10.78
CA LEU A 92 -2.84 -8.02 12.07
C LEU A 92 -2.64 -9.53 12.09
N SER A 93 -3.15 -10.23 11.08
CA SER A 93 -2.96 -11.67 10.96
C SER A 93 -1.49 -12.02 10.69
N ASN A 94 -1.11 -13.27 11.01
CA ASN A 94 0.22 -13.80 10.67
C ASN A 94 0.26 -14.35 9.24
N ALA A 95 -0.63 -13.90 8.36
CA ALA A 95 -0.61 -14.28 6.96
C ALA A 95 0.64 -13.69 6.30
N ASN A 96 1.26 -14.44 5.40
CA ASN A 96 2.34 -13.97 4.53
C ASN A 96 1.94 -14.02 3.05
N PHE A 97 0.72 -14.46 2.79
CA PHE A 97 0.08 -14.42 1.49
C PHE A 97 -1.38 -13.95 1.66
N ILE A 98 -1.67 -12.73 1.24
CA ILE A 98 -3.00 -12.13 1.35
C ILE A 98 -3.70 -12.22 -0.02
N ILE A 99 -4.95 -12.64 0.00
CA ILE A 99 -5.84 -12.68 -1.16
C ILE A 99 -6.97 -11.70 -0.92
N LEU A 100 -7.19 -10.74 -1.85
CA LEU A 100 -8.25 -9.76 -1.77
C LEU A 100 -9.16 -9.88 -3.01
N ASP A 101 -10.46 -9.97 -2.77
CA ASP A 101 -11.48 -10.01 -3.81
C ASP A 101 -12.22 -8.67 -3.83
N GLU A 102 -11.98 -7.88 -4.89
CA GLU A 102 -12.52 -6.52 -5.09
C GLU A 102 -12.43 -5.62 -3.83
N PRO A 103 -11.22 -5.42 -3.28
CA PRO A 103 -11.07 -4.78 -1.97
C PRO A 103 -11.41 -3.28 -1.96
N THR A 104 -11.52 -2.64 -3.14
CA THR A 104 -11.87 -1.22 -3.28
C THR A 104 -13.36 -0.97 -3.36
N ASN A 105 -14.18 -2.02 -3.50
CA ASN A 105 -15.62 -1.87 -3.57
C ASN A 105 -16.19 -1.32 -2.26
N HIS A 106 -17.09 -0.36 -2.39
CA HIS A 106 -17.76 0.34 -1.27
C HIS A 106 -16.82 1.15 -0.36
N LEU A 107 -15.52 1.27 -0.69
CA LEU A 107 -14.62 2.17 0.01
C LEU A 107 -14.73 3.59 -0.56
N ASP A 108 -14.77 4.58 0.35
CA ASP A 108 -14.58 5.97 0.01
C ASP A 108 -13.11 6.25 -0.42
N ILE A 109 -12.85 7.43 -0.92
CA ILE A 109 -11.53 7.81 -1.42
C ILE A 109 -10.46 7.64 -0.33
N GLN A 110 -10.74 8.13 0.88
CA GLN A 110 -9.81 8.06 2.01
C GLN A 110 -9.52 6.62 2.44
N SER A 111 -10.53 5.76 2.48
CA SER A 111 -10.37 4.34 2.79
C SER A 111 -9.54 3.60 1.74
N ARG A 112 -9.64 3.99 0.45
CA ARG A 112 -8.80 3.43 -0.62
C ARG A 112 -7.35 3.81 -0.46
N GLU A 113 -7.05 5.09 -0.18
CA GLU A 113 -5.67 5.55 0.06
C GLU A 113 -5.01 4.78 1.20
N ILE A 114 -5.75 4.54 2.30
CA ILE A 114 -5.28 3.73 3.41
C ILE A 114 -4.97 2.29 2.99
N LEU A 115 -5.87 1.69 2.18
CA LEU A 115 -5.66 0.34 1.67
C LEU A 115 -4.43 0.28 0.75
N GLU A 116 -4.24 1.26 -0.12
CA GLU A 116 -3.06 1.39 -0.98
C GLU A 116 -1.77 1.46 -0.15
N GLU A 117 -1.75 2.30 0.87
CA GLU A 117 -0.61 2.42 1.77
C GLU A 117 -0.35 1.12 2.54
N ALA A 118 -1.39 0.47 3.04
CA ALA A 118 -1.28 -0.80 3.75
C ALA A 118 -0.70 -1.91 2.86
N ILE A 119 -1.14 -2.00 1.60
CA ILE A 119 -0.63 -2.99 0.64
C ILE A 119 0.82 -2.68 0.24
N ASN A 120 1.15 -1.43 -0.01
CA ASN A 120 2.50 -1.03 -0.40
C ASN A 120 3.53 -1.24 0.72
N ASN A 121 3.11 -1.15 1.98
CA ASN A 121 3.94 -1.41 3.16
C ASN A 121 3.93 -2.87 3.62
N TYR A 122 3.13 -3.74 2.99
CA TYR A 122 3.05 -5.13 3.39
C TYR A 122 4.26 -5.93 2.92
N GLU A 123 4.93 -6.63 3.84
CA GLU A 123 6.16 -7.38 3.55
C GLU A 123 5.92 -8.74 2.86
N GLY A 124 4.69 -9.23 2.87
CA GLY A 124 4.30 -10.50 2.24
C GLY A 124 3.91 -10.36 0.77
N THR A 125 3.25 -11.38 0.25
CA THR A 125 2.66 -11.38 -1.08
C THR A 125 1.20 -11.01 -1.01
N VAL A 126 0.77 -10.05 -1.84
CA VAL A 126 -0.65 -9.71 -2.00
C VAL A 126 -1.10 -10.13 -3.39
N PHE A 127 -2.17 -10.88 -3.46
CA PHE A 127 -2.82 -11.30 -4.70
C PHE A 127 -4.27 -10.82 -4.68
N TYR A 128 -4.64 -9.96 -5.63
CA TYR A 128 -5.98 -9.39 -5.64
C TYR A 128 -6.60 -9.35 -7.04
N VAL A 129 -7.91 -9.26 -7.08
CA VAL A 129 -8.70 -8.91 -8.25
C VAL A 129 -9.34 -7.57 -7.97
N SER A 130 -9.25 -6.63 -8.90
CA SER A 130 -9.91 -5.33 -8.82
C SER A 130 -10.27 -4.82 -10.21
N HIS A 131 -11.35 -4.06 -10.29
CA HIS A 131 -11.74 -3.27 -11.46
C HIS A 131 -11.26 -1.81 -11.39
N ASP A 132 -10.70 -1.41 -10.26
CA ASP A 132 -10.16 -0.06 -10.04
C ASP A 132 -8.77 0.07 -10.66
N ARG A 133 -8.70 0.70 -11.84
CA ARG A 133 -7.46 0.87 -12.60
C ARG A 133 -6.44 1.74 -11.87
N TYR A 134 -6.91 2.74 -11.13
CA TYR A 134 -6.03 3.61 -10.36
C TYR A 134 -5.37 2.81 -9.23
N PHE A 135 -6.16 2.11 -8.45
CA PHE A 135 -5.68 1.23 -7.40
C PHE A 135 -4.67 0.19 -7.90
N ILE A 136 -4.99 -0.48 -9.04
CA ILE A 136 -4.07 -1.45 -9.66
C ILE A 136 -2.75 -0.76 -10.05
N ASN A 137 -2.82 0.44 -10.64
CA ASN A 137 -1.63 1.16 -11.06
C ASN A 137 -0.72 1.57 -9.90
N GLN A 138 -1.29 1.92 -8.74
CA GLN A 138 -0.54 2.33 -7.54
C GLN A 138 0.06 1.17 -6.74
N THR A 139 -0.56 -0.02 -6.81
CA THR A 139 -0.20 -1.13 -5.92
C THR A 139 0.38 -2.34 -6.63
N ALA A 140 0.03 -2.57 -7.92
CA ALA A 140 0.48 -3.75 -8.63
C ALA A 140 1.94 -3.64 -9.06
N THR A 141 2.71 -4.66 -8.73
CA THR A 141 4.07 -4.89 -9.25
C THR A 141 4.09 -5.92 -10.37
N ARG A 142 2.96 -6.62 -10.55
CA ARG A 142 2.76 -7.68 -11.54
C ARG A 142 1.29 -7.80 -11.86
N ILE A 143 0.95 -7.97 -13.13
CA ILE A 143 -0.41 -8.20 -13.60
C ILE A 143 -0.49 -9.55 -14.30
N LEU A 144 -1.49 -10.33 -13.96
CA LEU A 144 -1.84 -11.58 -14.60
C LEU A 144 -3.13 -11.37 -15.43
N ASP A 145 -2.99 -11.29 -16.74
CA ASP A 145 -4.13 -11.18 -17.66
C ASP A 145 -4.65 -12.58 -17.96
N LEU A 146 -5.87 -12.85 -17.51
CA LEU A 146 -6.53 -14.14 -17.68
C LEU A 146 -7.42 -14.10 -18.91
N SER A 147 -7.07 -14.86 -19.94
CA SER A 147 -7.84 -15.03 -21.18
C SER A 147 -8.26 -16.48 -21.37
N PRO A 148 -9.17 -16.78 -22.32
CA PRO A 148 -9.51 -18.16 -22.69
C PRO A 148 -8.29 -18.96 -23.20
N GLU A 149 -7.28 -18.28 -23.71
CA GLU A 149 -6.06 -18.87 -24.27
C GLU A 149 -5.00 -19.17 -23.18
N GLY A 150 -5.18 -18.63 -21.97
CA GLY A 150 -4.27 -18.85 -20.85
C GLY A 150 -4.06 -17.61 -19.99
N ILE A 151 -2.99 -17.63 -19.22
CA ILE A 151 -2.60 -16.52 -18.34
C ILE A 151 -1.32 -15.88 -18.90
N VAL A 152 -1.40 -14.58 -19.21
CA VAL A 152 -0.26 -13.78 -19.61
C VAL A 152 0.23 -12.96 -18.40
N ASN A 153 1.55 -13.01 -18.15
CA ASN A 153 2.18 -12.37 -17.02
C ASN A 153 2.94 -11.11 -17.45
N TYR A 154 2.55 -9.95 -16.91
CA TYR A 154 3.21 -8.68 -17.14
C TYR A 154 3.90 -8.23 -15.84
N LYS A 155 5.23 -8.03 -15.89
CA LYS A 155 6.02 -7.59 -14.73
C LYS A 155 6.06 -6.06 -14.67
N GLY A 156 5.00 -5.46 -14.18
CA GLY A 156 4.83 -4.01 -14.09
C GLY A 156 3.47 -3.63 -13.53
N ASN A 157 3.21 -2.33 -13.51
CA ASN A 157 1.93 -1.73 -13.12
C ASN A 157 0.91 -1.74 -14.26
N TYR A 158 -0.24 -1.11 -14.05
CA TYR A 158 -1.33 -1.09 -15.04
C TYR A 158 -0.96 -0.33 -16.32
N ASN A 159 -0.21 0.77 -16.22
CA ASN A 159 0.23 1.51 -17.41
C ASN A 159 1.17 0.67 -18.26
N TYR A 160 2.14 0.00 -17.66
CA TYR A 160 3.04 -0.93 -18.36
C TYR A 160 2.26 -2.05 -19.07
N TYR A 161 1.26 -2.62 -18.40
CA TYR A 161 0.39 -3.63 -18.99
C TYR A 161 -0.31 -3.11 -20.26
N LEU A 162 -0.88 -1.89 -20.21
CA LEU A 162 -1.54 -1.29 -21.37
C LEU A 162 -0.57 -1.07 -22.54
N GLU A 163 0.61 -0.51 -22.28
CA GLU A 163 1.65 -0.28 -23.29
C GLU A 163 2.06 -1.58 -23.99
N GLN A 164 2.28 -2.65 -23.23
CA GLN A 164 2.65 -3.95 -23.79
C GLN A 164 1.51 -4.58 -24.60
N LYS A 165 0.28 -4.42 -24.16
CA LYS A 165 -0.91 -4.93 -24.85
C LYS A 165 -1.17 -4.19 -26.15
N GLU A 166 -1.02 -2.86 -26.19
CA GLU A 166 -1.16 -2.04 -27.39
C GLU A 166 -0.02 -2.27 -28.40
N ALA A 167 1.21 -2.46 -27.92
CA ALA A 167 2.35 -2.76 -28.76
C ALA A 167 2.29 -4.15 -29.42
N GLY A 168 1.30 -4.97 -29.09
CA GLY A 168 1.20 -6.36 -29.57
C GLY A 168 2.37 -7.23 -29.07
N ASN A 169 3.20 -6.69 -28.19
CA ASN A 169 4.29 -7.39 -27.54
C ASN A 169 3.70 -8.32 -26.46
N ILE A 170 3.15 -9.44 -26.91
CA ILE A 170 3.07 -10.61 -26.05
C ILE A 170 4.53 -11.02 -25.86
N SER A 171 5.20 -10.34 -24.95
CA SER A 171 6.57 -10.72 -24.57
C SER A 171 6.45 -12.13 -24.04
N ALA A 172 6.89 -13.07 -24.86
CA ALA A 172 7.17 -14.43 -24.46
C ALA A 172 8.39 -14.39 -23.50
N ASP A 173 8.26 -13.67 -22.39
CA ASP A 173 9.06 -13.94 -21.22
C ASP A 173 8.57 -15.30 -20.71
N SER A 174 9.47 -16.23 -20.66
CA SER A 174 9.35 -17.69 -20.53
C SER A 174 8.52 -18.26 -19.36
N ASP A 175 7.59 -17.49 -18.81
CA ASP A 175 6.68 -17.83 -17.74
C ASP A 175 5.20 -17.85 -18.18
N ASN A 176 4.93 -17.93 -19.49
CA ASN A 176 3.57 -18.17 -19.98
C ASN A 176 3.15 -19.59 -19.58
N ILE A 177 2.30 -19.69 -18.60
CA ILE A 177 1.67 -20.95 -18.19
C ILE A 177 0.61 -21.29 -19.25
N THR A 178 1.05 -21.94 -20.34
CA THR A 178 0.15 -22.53 -21.32
C THR A 178 -0.48 -23.78 -20.72
N LEU A 179 -1.78 -23.83 -20.67
CA LEU A 179 -2.57 -25.02 -20.28
C LEU A 179 -2.56 -26.09 -21.39
N THR A 180 -1.39 -26.46 -21.91
CA THR A 180 -1.28 -27.62 -22.79
C THR A 180 -0.28 -28.62 -22.25
N SER A 181 -0.80 -29.81 -22.09
CA SER A 181 -0.05 -31.02 -21.75
C SER A 181 0.96 -31.37 -22.85
N THR A 182 2.14 -31.83 -22.39
CA THR A 182 3.13 -32.71 -23.02
C THR A 182 4.18 -32.13 -23.98
N THR A 183 5.43 -32.39 -23.54
CA THR A 183 6.69 -32.76 -24.20
C THR A 183 7.35 -31.75 -25.17
N ASP A 184 8.48 -31.29 -24.75
CA ASP A 184 9.84 -31.44 -25.28
C ASP A 184 10.73 -30.20 -25.03
N ALA A 185 11.95 -30.48 -24.65
CA ALA A 185 12.94 -29.54 -24.18
C ALA A 185 13.61 -28.74 -25.30
N ALA A 186 13.87 -27.45 -25.07
CA ALA A 186 14.92 -26.70 -25.74
C ALA A 186 15.54 -25.65 -24.78
N PRO A 187 16.80 -25.20 -24.94
CA PRO A 187 17.72 -24.88 -23.88
C PRO A 187 17.56 -23.49 -23.29
N SER A 188 17.66 -23.42 -21.96
CA SER A 188 17.66 -22.22 -21.12
C SER A 188 18.89 -21.31 -21.36
N PRO A 189 18.76 -19.98 -21.29
CA PRO A 189 19.89 -19.10 -21.13
C PRO A 189 20.50 -19.27 -19.73
N SER A 190 21.81 -19.10 -19.62
CA SER A 190 22.59 -19.40 -18.42
C SER A 190 22.13 -18.66 -17.16
N PRO A 191 22.17 -19.32 -15.98
CA PRO A 191 21.64 -18.81 -14.71
C PRO A 191 22.29 -17.53 -14.19
N GLU A 192 23.43 -17.13 -14.73
CA GLU A 192 24.20 -15.96 -14.30
C GLU A 192 23.65 -14.63 -14.84
N LYS A 193 23.26 -14.57 -16.12
CA LYS A 193 22.65 -13.35 -16.71
C LYS A 193 21.30 -13.01 -16.10
N ALA A 194 20.47 -14.01 -15.86
CA ALA A 194 19.16 -13.80 -15.22
C ALA A 194 19.27 -13.30 -13.77
N LYS A 195 20.34 -13.68 -13.05
CA LYS A 195 20.62 -13.17 -11.69
C LYS A 195 21.13 -11.73 -11.70
N GLU A 196 21.93 -11.34 -12.66
CA GLU A 196 22.44 -9.97 -12.77
C GLU A 196 21.34 -8.99 -13.19
N ASP A 197 20.49 -9.36 -14.14
CA ASP A 197 19.36 -8.53 -14.58
C ASP A 197 18.30 -8.39 -13.47
N TRP A 198 18.04 -9.47 -12.72
CA TRP A 198 17.15 -9.42 -11.55
C TRP A 198 17.71 -8.53 -10.43
N LYS A 199 19.02 -8.61 -10.18
CA LYS A 199 19.69 -7.77 -9.17
C LYS A 199 19.65 -6.29 -9.55
N ARG A 200 19.88 -5.98 -10.82
CA ARG A 200 19.82 -4.64 -11.40
C ARG A 200 18.42 -4.04 -11.32
N SER A 201 17.41 -4.79 -11.75
CA SER A 201 15.99 -4.36 -11.66
C SER A 201 15.52 -4.13 -10.21
N ARG A 202 16.01 -4.97 -9.28
CA ARG A 202 15.70 -4.81 -7.84
C ARG A 202 16.41 -3.59 -7.24
N GLU A 203 17.64 -3.32 -7.63
CA GLU A 203 18.40 -2.15 -7.21
C GLU A 203 17.78 -0.85 -7.77
N GLU A 204 17.35 -0.86 -9.03
CA GLU A 204 16.64 0.27 -9.65
C GLU A 204 15.28 0.54 -8.97
N ALA A 205 14.48 -0.50 -8.74
CA ALA A 205 13.21 -0.38 -8.04
C ALA A 205 13.38 0.11 -6.59
N ALA A 206 14.42 -0.36 -5.89
CA ALA A 206 14.75 0.10 -4.54
C ALA A 206 15.20 1.57 -4.55
N ARG A 207 15.97 1.99 -5.59
CA ARG A 207 16.40 3.37 -5.76
C ARG A 207 15.24 4.31 -6.06
N GLN A 208 14.32 3.90 -6.92
CA GLN A 208 13.10 4.66 -7.22
C GLN A 208 12.20 4.81 -5.99
N ARG A 209 12.00 3.72 -5.23
CA ARG A 209 11.22 3.79 -3.98
C ARG A 209 11.87 4.69 -2.93
N LYS A 210 13.19 4.63 -2.79
CA LYS A 210 13.91 5.52 -1.89
C LYS A 210 13.74 6.98 -2.31
N ARG A 211 13.88 7.27 -3.62
CA ARG A 211 13.70 8.61 -4.17
C ARG A 211 12.29 9.15 -3.94
N ALA A 212 11.25 8.33 -4.19
CA ALA A 212 9.86 8.71 -3.94
C ALA A 212 9.58 8.97 -2.45
N ASN A 213 10.15 8.15 -1.56
CA ASN A 213 10.02 8.38 -0.12
C ASN A 213 10.77 9.63 0.35
N ASP A 214 11.96 9.87 -0.20
CA ASP A 214 12.75 11.07 0.10
C ASP A 214 12.04 12.33 -0.42
N LEU A 215 11.42 12.28 -1.61
CA LEU A 215 10.59 13.36 -2.16
C LEU A 215 9.40 13.68 -1.23
N LYS A 216 8.60 12.66 -0.87
CA LYS A 216 7.44 12.82 0.03
C LYS A 216 7.84 13.36 1.41
N LYS A 217 9.02 12.97 1.90
CA LYS A 217 9.55 13.47 3.18
C LYS A 217 9.97 14.95 3.06
N THR A 218 10.59 15.32 1.96
CA THR A 218 11.00 16.71 1.68
C THR A 218 9.77 17.63 1.54
N GLU A 219 8.74 17.18 0.80
CA GLU A 219 7.47 17.90 0.66
C GLU A 219 6.77 18.14 2.02
N LYS A 220 6.74 17.10 2.87
CA LYS A 220 6.15 17.22 4.21
C LYS A 220 6.90 18.21 5.09
N GLU A 221 8.23 18.24 4.98
CA GLU A 221 9.05 19.17 5.76
C GLU A 221 8.92 20.62 5.24
N ILE A 222 8.81 20.81 3.92
CA ILE A 222 8.50 22.10 3.31
C ILE A 222 7.16 22.62 3.86
N SER A 223 6.09 21.83 3.75
CA SER A 223 4.76 22.24 4.24
C SER A 223 4.77 22.59 5.74
N ARG A 224 5.54 21.86 6.55
CA ARG A 224 5.68 22.15 7.99
C ARG A 224 6.34 23.49 8.25
N LEU A 225 7.43 23.78 7.54
CA LEU A 225 8.15 25.06 7.73
C LEU A 225 7.36 26.24 7.16
N GLU A 226 6.61 26.06 6.08
CA GLU A 226 5.70 27.09 5.55
C GLU A 226 4.61 27.42 6.58
N GLU A 227 3.97 26.40 7.18
CA GLU A 227 2.95 26.60 8.22
C GLU A 227 3.53 27.27 9.46
N GLU A 228 4.73 26.88 9.87
CA GLU A 228 5.45 27.51 10.98
C GLU A 228 5.80 28.99 10.68
N ASN A 229 6.21 29.30 9.46
CA ASN A 229 6.47 30.67 9.05
C ASN A 229 5.21 31.54 9.03
N ASP A 230 4.07 30.98 8.61
CA ASP A 230 2.80 31.69 8.65
C ASP A 230 2.37 31.98 10.09
N GLN A 231 2.55 31.03 11.02
CA GLN A 231 2.29 31.23 12.44
C GLN A 231 3.22 32.31 13.05
N LEU A 232 4.52 32.31 12.71
CA LEU A 232 5.46 33.32 13.16
C LEU A 232 5.08 34.72 12.66
N LYS A 233 4.64 34.85 11.40
CA LYS A 233 4.16 36.11 10.81
C LYS A 233 2.88 36.61 11.50
N GLU A 234 1.95 35.70 11.80
CA GLU A 234 0.74 36.03 12.56
C GLU A 234 1.09 36.51 13.98
N GLU A 235 2.01 35.83 14.67
CA GLU A 235 2.47 36.21 16.01
C GLU A 235 3.17 37.59 16.00
N MET A 236 3.96 37.86 14.97
CA MET A 236 4.59 39.19 14.80
C MET A 236 3.56 40.29 14.57
N ALA A 237 2.43 40.01 13.91
CA ALA A 237 1.37 40.98 13.63
C ALA A 237 0.47 41.29 14.83
N LEU A 238 0.56 40.52 15.92
CA LEU A 238 -0.25 40.77 17.11
C LEU A 238 0.09 42.14 17.76
N PRO A 239 -0.93 42.96 18.11
CA PRO A 239 -0.72 44.28 18.73
C PRO A 239 0.11 44.24 20.02
N GLU A 240 0.06 43.13 20.74
CA GLU A 240 0.81 42.92 22.00
C GLU A 240 2.31 42.80 21.74
N ASN A 241 2.73 42.34 20.59
CA ASN A 241 4.14 42.17 20.21
C ASN A 241 4.73 43.41 19.54
N ALA A 242 3.89 44.32 19.01
CA ALA A 242 4.31 45.52 18.26
C ALA A 242 5.26 46.44 19.08
N THR A 243 5.21 46.42 20.41
CA THR A 243 6.04 47.21 21.31
C THR A 243 7.21 46.45 21.91
N ASN A 244 7.26 45.12 21.73
CA ASN A 244 8.30 44.27 22.31
C ASN A 244 9.39 43.95 21.28
N VAL A 245 10.36 44.87 21.17
CA VAL A 245 11.47 44.76 20.22
C VAL A 245 12.28 43.49 20.41
N ALA A 246 12.49 43.02 21.63
CA ALA A 246 13.27 41.80 21.88
C ALA A 246 12.55 40.54 21.34
N LYS A 247 11.24 40.45 21.53
CA LYS A 247 10.43 39.34 21.00
C LYS A 247 10.33 39.36 19.48
N LEU A 248 10.16 40.56 18.90
CA LEU A 248 10.15 40.71 17.45
C LEU A 248 11.47 40.29 16.78
N MET A 249 12.62 40.61 17.44
CA MET A 249 13.92 40.14 16.95
C MET A 249 14.06 38.62 17.03
N GLU A 250 13.59 37.99 18.10
CA GLU A 250 13.61 36.53 18.23
C GLU A 250 12.74 35.85 17.14
N LEU A 251 11.53 36.35 16.93
CA LEU A 251 10.62 35.80 15.90
C LEU A 251 11.19 36.01 14.49
N ASN A 252 11.81 37.17 14.22
CA ASN A 252 12.44 37.43 12.93
C ASN A 252 13.65 36.53 12.68
N THR A 253 14.47 36.25 13.72
CA THR A 253 15.59 35.33 13.58
C THR A 253 15.12 33.91 13.24
N LYS A 254 14.05 33.42 13.88
CA LYS A 254 13.45 32.12 13.56
C LYS A 254 12.89 32.10 12.13
N LEU A 255 12.26 33.18 11.68
CA LEU A 255 11.75 33.30 10.33
C LEU A 255 12.88 33.20 9.30
N GLU A 256 13.99 33.92 9.52
CA GLU A 256 15.17 33.89 8.65
C GLU A 256 15.82 32.49 8.62
N GLU A 257 15.89 31.80 9.76
CA GLU A 257 16.40 30.42 9.84
C GLU A 257 15.51 29.45 9.06
N ASN A 258 14.20 29.55 9.22
CA ASN A 258 13.23 28.70 8.50
C ASN A 258 13.25 29.00 6.99
N GLU A 259 13.35 30.28 6.58
CA GLU A 259 13.45 30.65 5.16
C GLU A 259 14.73 30.12 4.51
N ALA A 260 15.86 30.13 5.24
CA ALA A 260 17.11 29.52 4.76
C ALA A 260 16.97 27.99 4.62
N ALA A 261 16.35 27.34 5.59
CA ALA A 261 16.09 25.89 5.53
C ALA A 261 15.11 25.52 4.38
N LEU A 262 14.12 26.36 4.11
CA LEU A 262 13.19 26.17 2.98
C LEU A 262 13.92 26.22 1.65
N LEU A 263 14.87 27.14 1.45
CA LEU A 263 15.66 27.22 0.23
C LEU A 263 16.43 25.91 -0.01
N GLU A 264 17.12 25.37 1.00
CA GLU A 264 17.83 24.09 0.90
C GLU A 264 16.88 22.93 0.59
N LEU A 265 15.66 22.94 1.16
CA LEU A 265 14.66 21.90 0.90
C LEU A 265 14.06 22.00 -0.50
N TYR A 266 13.88 23.19 -1.05
CA TYR A 266 13.42 23.38 -2.43
C TYR A 266 14.47 22.91 -3.45
N ASP A 267 15.75 23.24 -3.24
CA ASP A 267 16.84 22.74 -4.08
C ASP A 267 16.87 21.18 -4.07
N LYS A 268 16.74 20.59 -2.90
CA LYS A 268 16.69 19.14 -2.74
C LYS A 268 15.43 18.52 -3.36
N TRP A 269 14.30 19.20 -3.29
CA TRP A 269 13.05 18.76 -3.91
C TRP A 269 13.18 18.78 -5.44
N GLU A 270 13.82 19.80 -6.02
CA GLU A 270 14.10 19.89 -7.46
C GLU A 270 15.00 18.77 -7.92
N GLU A 271 16.10 18.46 -7.21
CA GLU A 271 16.98 17.32 -7.50
C GLU A 271 16.27 15.96 -7.43
N LEU A 272 15.28 15.83 -6.55
CA LEU A 272 14.50 14.59 -6.39
C LEU A 272 13.35 14.49 -7.40
N SER A 273 12.90 15.57 -8.00
CA SER A 273 11.80 15.60 -8.98
C SER A 273 12.29 15.46 -10.43
N GLU A 274 13.55 15.76 -10.73
CA GLU A 274 14.20 15.44 -12.03
C GLU A 274 14.50 13.92 -12.16
#